data_01a5387ece6540be854a60a842882284
#
_entry.id   01a5387ece6540be854a60a842882284
#
_cell.length_a   1.000
_cell.length_b   1.000
_cell.length_c   1.000
_cell.angle_alpha   90.00
_cell.angle_beta   90.00
_cell.angle_gamma   90.00
#
_symmetry.space_group_name_H-M   'P 1'
#
loop_
_entity.id
_entity.type
_entity.pdbx_description
1 polymer ?
#
loop_
_entity_poly.entity_id
_entity_poly.type
_entity_poly.pdbx_seq_one_letter_code
_entity_poly.pdbx_strand_id
1 'polypeptide(L)'
;MPNAEFHLSFTVTRSKYITLLLYVYNPEAFAQLEEKKDKIESLFGDKFDWYSSKAGSIAKRILYRKEYDIFNPSKHTDIFEWMIEKYDLLHNALIAVREIDANQRTEKKFDPLKEFLVNSTEAEMTLSFRQIEDIIGETLCKSAYNYNAYWNPSATHILPHTIIEAGYEIVNVDLIGKSVELKKNK
;
A
#
# COMPACT_ATOMS: atom_id res chain seq x y z
N MET A 1 -21.03 2.93 -12.63
CA MET A 1 -19.89 3.59 -11.98
C MET A 1 -19.30 2.58 -11.00
N PRO A 2 -17.99 2.34 -10.97
CA PRO A 2 -17.42 1.51 -9.92
C PRO A 2 -17.77 2.17 -8.58
N ASN A 3 -18.24 1.40 -7.61
CA ASN A 3 -18.53 1.89 -6.26
C ASN A 3 -17.23 2.44 -5.68
N ALA A 4 -17.15 3.77 -5.55
CA ALA A 4 -16.03 4.39 -4.87
C ALA A 4 -16.05 3.93 -3.41
N GLU A 5 -14.98 3.28 -2.95
CA GLU A 5 -14.87 2.82 -1.55
C GLU A 5 -14.80 4.01 -0.58
N PHE A 6 -14.39 5.18 -1.09
CA PHE A 6 -14.17 6.39 -0.34
C PHE A 6 -14.81 7.60 -1.01
N HIS A 7 -15.24 8.54 -0.19
CA HIS A 7 -15.66 9.87 -0.64
C HIS A 7 -15.03 10.92 0.29
N LEU A 8 -14.20 11.80 -0.27
CA LEU A 8 -13.59 12.91 0.43
C LEU A 8 -14.32 14.20 0.10
N SER A 9 -14.74 14.95 1.10
CA SER A 9 -15.47 16.19 0.94
C SER A 9 -15.18 17.20 2.04
N PHE A 10 -15.47 18.47 1.74
CA PHE A 10 -15.57 19.49 2.77
C PHE A 10 -17.01 19.82 3.03
N THR A 11 -17.35 19.96 4.31
CA THR A 11 -18.66 20.43 4.75
C THR A 11 -18.49 21.74 5.52
N VAL A 12 -19.22 22.75 5.08
CA VAL A 12 -19.28 24.05 5.75
C VAL A 12 -20.63 24.17 6.44
N THR A 13 -20.62 24.40 7.74
CA THR A 13 -21.84 24.49 8.53
C THR A 13 -22.04 25.90 9.09
N ARG A 14 -23.29 26.26 9.39
CA ARG A 14 -23.61 27.54 10.06
C ARG A 14 -23.00 27.68 11.46
N SER A 15 -22.50 26.57 12.02
CA SER A 15 -21.84 26.53 13.35
C SER A 15 -20.37 26.98 13.31
N LYS A 16 -19.93 27.69 12.27
CA LYS A 16 -18.58 28.22 12.09
C LYS A 16 -17.47 27.15 12.00
N TYR A 17 -17.80 25.90 11.66
CA TYR A 17 -16.83 24.87 11.43
C TYR A 17 -16.75 24.50 9.96
N ILE A 18 -15.50 24.30 9.49
CA ILE A 18 -15.22 23.61 8.26
C ILE A 18 -14.75 22.22 8.64
N THR A 19 -15.35 21.22 8.04
CA THR A 19 -15.02 19.81 8.29
C THR A 19 -14.50 19.17 7.03
N LEU A 20 -13.27 18.69 7.05
CA LEU A 20 -12.75 17.72 6.09
C LEU A 20 -13.29 16.36 6.50
N LEU A 21 -13.96 15.68 5.58
CA LEU A 21 -14.73 14.48 5.85
C LEU A 21 -14.38 13.38 4.84
N LEU A 22 -13.86 12.27 5.33
CA LEU A 22 -13.67 11.04 4.57
C LEU A 22 -14.78 10.07 4.94
N TYR A 23 -15.68 9.79 3.98
CA TYR A 23 -16.63 8.70 4.06
C TYR A 23 -16.00 7.40 3.58
N VAL A 24 -16.16 6.34 4.35
CA VAL A 24 -15.69 4.99 4.01
C VAL A 24 -16.90 4.07 3.98
N TYR A 25 -17.24 3.58 2.80
CA TYR A 25 -18.43 2.75 2.60
C TYR A 25 -18.19 1.27 2.86
N ASN A 26 -16.93 0.81 2.70
CA ASN A 26 -16.53 -0.55 2.97
C ASN A 26 -16.02 -0.70 4.41
N PRO A 27 -16.65 -1.55 5.26
CA PRO A 27 -16.22 -1.78 6.63
C PRO A 27 -14.80 -2.33 6.77
N GLU A 28 -14.37 -3.19 5.83
CA GLU A 28 -13.02 -3.76 5.82
C GLU A 28 -11.97 -2.70 5.49
N ALA A 29 -12.26 -1.83 4.51
CA ALA A 29 -11.40 -0.71 4.18
C ALA A 29 -11.27 0.28 5.36
N PHE A 30 -12.34 0.49 6.13
CA PHE A 30 -12.26 1.32 7.33
C PHE A 30 -11.38 0.67 8.41
N ALA A 31 -11.51 -0.62 8.65
CA ALA A 31 -10.69 -1.34 9.63
C ALA A 31 -9.19 -1.26 9.26
N GLN A 32 -8.86 -1.42 7.97
CA GLN A 32 -7.49 -1.25 7.46
C GLN A 32 -6.94 0.17 7.67
N LEU A 33 -7.77 1.20 7.49
CA LEU A 33 -7.37 2.58 7.78
C LEU A 33 -7.20 2.81 9.29
N GLU A 34 -8.08 2.23 10.11
CA GLU A 34 -8.03 2.35 11.58
C GLU A 34 -6.77 1.71 12.17
N GLU A 35 -6.33 0.56 11.63
CA GLU A 35 -5.03 -0.06 11.98
C GLU A 35 -3.84 0.87 11.70
N LYS A 36 -3.95 1.76 10.71
CA LYS A 36 -2.91 2.71 10.30
C LYS A 36 -3.15 4.13 10.80
N LYS A 37 -4.10 4.30 11.70
CA LYS A 37 -4.50 5.60 12.24
C LYS A 37 -3.31 6.46 12.63
N ASP A 38 -2.40 5.95 13.45
CA ASP A 38 -1.26 6.71 13.95
C ASP A 38 -0.32 7.17 12.83
N LYS A 39 -0.15 6.35 11.79
CA LYS A 39 0.67 6.71 10.63
C LYS A 39 -0.01 7.79 9.78
N ILE A 40 -1.31 7.65 9.53
CA ILE A 40 -2.11 8.65 8.79
C ILE A 40 -2.08 9.99 9.52
N GLU A 41 -2.33 9.99 10.82
CA GLU A 41 -2.33 11.19 11.66
C GLU A 41 -0.94 11.84 11.73
N SER A 42 0.12 11.03 11.81
CA SER A 42 1.51 11.52 11.76
C SER A 42 1.85 12.22 10.45
N LEU A 43 1.41 11.66 9.31
CA LEU A 43 1.63 12.24 7.98
C LEU A 43 0.76 13.49 7.73
N PHE A 44 -0.44 13.49 8.27
CA PHE A 44 -1.35 14.63 8.19
C PHE A 44 -0.93 15.81 9.10
N GLY A 45 -0.25 15.49 10.20
CA GLY A 45 0.25 16.45 11.18
C GLY A 45 -0.76 16.83 12.29
N ASP A 46 -1.91 16.13 12.38
CA ASP A 46 -2.93 16.36 13.38
C ASP A 46 -3.80 15.12 13.60
N LYS A 47 -4.68 15.14 14.61
CA LYS A 47 -5.58 14.06 14.99
C LYS A 47 -6.92 14.16 14.27
N PHE A 48 -7.52 13.00 13.99
CA PHE A 48 -8.87 12.89 13.43
C PHE A 48 -9.87 12.38 14.47
N ASP A 49 -11.13 12.75 14.29
CA ASP A 49 -12.25 12.08 14.92
C ASP A 49 -12.65 10.86 14.06
N TRP A 50 -12.49 9.65 14.61
CA TRP A 50 -12.81 8.39 13.97
C TRP A 50 -14.17 7.89 14.45
N TYR A 51 -15.13 7.79 13.54
CA TYR A 51 -16.47 7.32 13.86
C TYR A 51 -16.76 6.00 13.17
N SER A 52 -16.71 4.91 13.92
CA SER A 52 -17.35 3.66 13.54
C SER A 52 -18.86 3.84 13.76
N SER A 53 -19.67 3.71 12.71
CA SER A 53 -21.09 3.98 12.75
C SER A 53 -21.83 3.21 13.85
N LYS A 54 -22.88 3.83 14.42
CA LYS A 54 -23.89 3.11 15.22
C LYS A 54 -24.52 2.00 14.37
N ALA A 55 -24.94 0.91 15.02
CA ALA A 55 -25.62 -0.20 14.37
C ALA A 55 -26.70 0.30 13.39
N GLY A 56 -26.57 -0.08 12.09
CA GLY A 56 -27.52 0.28 11.03
C GLY A 56 -27.08 1.36 10.04
N SER A 57 -25.94 2.06 10.25
CA SER A 57 -25.38 2.99 9.26
C SER A 57 -24.25 2.33 8.47
N ILE A 58 -24.32 2.39 7.15
CA ILE A 58 -23.36 1.75 6.24
C ILE A 58 -22.05 2.55 6.14
N ALA A 59 -22.10 3.88 6.31
CA ALA A 59 -20.94 4.74 6.11
C ALA A 59 -20.22 5.06 7.42
N LYS A 60 -18.96 4.68 7.50
CA LYS A 60 -18.03 5.11 8.55
C LYS A 60 -17.37 6.42 8.17
N ARG A 61 -16.91 7.20 9.13
CA ARG A 61 -16.44 8.57 8.88
C ARG A 61 -15.18 8.88 9.65
N ILE A 62 -14.26 9.58 8.98
CA ILE A 62 -13.04 10.16 9.57
C ILE A 62 -13.13 11.66 9.33
N LEU A 63 -13.04 12.43 10.38
CA LEU A 63 -13.34 13.85 10.39
C LEU A 63 -12.16 14.66 10.95
N TYR A 64 -11.87 15.78 10.28
CA TYR A 64 -10.99 16.82 10.80
C TYR A 64 -11.73 18.16 10.75
N ARG A 65 -11.81 18.87 11.87
CA ARG A 65 -12.57 20.11 11.99
C ARG A 65 -11.69 21.26 12.37
N LYS A 66 -11.99 22.40 11.76
CA LYS A 66 -11.42 23.68 12.16
C LYS A 66 -12.50 24.75 12.28
N GLU A 67 -12.40 25.56 13.31
CA GLU A 67 -13.27 26.72 13.47
C GLU A 67 -12.79 27.84 12.56
N TYR A 68 -13.72 28.38 11.77
CA TYR A 68 -13.49 29.53 10.89
C TYR A 68 -14.72 30.44 10.88
N ASP A 69 -14.49 31.74 10.82
CA ASP A 69 -15.54 32.71 10.56
C ASP A 69 -15.83 32.77 9.04
N ILE A 70 -16.69 31.85 8.60
CA ILE A 70 -17.09 31.71 7.19
C ILE A 70 -17.93 32.89 6.68
N PHE A 71 -18.46 33.71 7.59
CA PHE A 71 -19.25 34.87 7.25
C PHE A 71 -18.41 36.13 7.03
N ASN A 72 -17.12 36.08 7.33
CA ASN A 72 -16.18 37.17 7.07
C ASN A 72 -15.53 37.00 5.70
N PRO A 73 -15.89 37.83 4.69
CA PRO A 73 -15.33 37.69 3.34
C PRO A 73 -13.81 37.83 3.27
N SER A 74 -13.21 38.61 4.19
CA SER A 74 -11.75 38.79 4.22
C SER A 74 -10.97 37.50 4.60
N LYS A 75 -11.66 36.49 5.14
CA LYS A 75 -11.11 35.19 5.52
C LYS A 75 -11.28 34.10 4.46
N HIS A 76 -12.00 34.38 3.37
CA HIS A 76 -12.30 33.34 2.38
C HIS A 76 -11.04 32.79 1.70
N THR A 77 -10.07 33.64 1.39
CA THR A 77 -8.78 33.17 0.81
C THR A 77 -8.07 32.22 1.76
N ASP A 78 -7.90 32.60 3.04
CA ASP A 78 -7.27 31.75 4.06
C ASP A 78 -8.02 30.42 4.23
N ILE A 79 -9.35 30.44 4.11
CA ILE A 79 -10.20 29.24 4.17
C ILE A 79 -9.92 28.30 2.99
N PHE A 80 -9.87 28.84 1.78
CA PHE A 80 -9.61 28.03 0.58
C PHE A 80 -8.19 27.46 0.57
N GLU A 81 -7.20 28.26 0.94
CA GLU A 81 -5.81 27.78 1.06
C GLU A 81 -5.71 26.64 2.08
N TRP A 82 -6.34 26.80 3.23
CA TRP A 82 -6.40 25.74 4.25
C TRP A 82 -7.12 24.47 3.74
N MET A 83 -8.22 24.61 2.99
CA MET A 83 -8.93 23.46 2.43
C MET A 83 -8.04 22.69 1.44
N ILE A 84 -7.33 23.40 0.56
CA ILE A 84 -6.41 22.80 -0.39
C ILE A 84 -5.27 22.08 0.34
N GLU A 85 -4.61 22.76 1.28
CA GLU A 85 -3.53 22.18 2.10
C GLU A 85 -3.98 20.89 2.79
N LYS A 86 -5.13 20.91 3.48
CA LYS A 86 -5.60 19.76 4.24
C LYS A 86 -6.10 18.63 3.36
N TYR A 87 -6.64 18.93 2.18
CA TYR A 87 -6.94 17.93 1.16
C TYR A 87 -5.67 17.20 0.71
N ASP A 88 -4.64 17.96 0.32
CA ASP A 88 -3.38 17.39 -0.18
C ASP A 88 -2.67 16.57 0.90
N LEU A 89 -2.63 17.04 2.14
CA LEU A 89 -2.04 16.29 3.25
C LEU A 89 -2.74 14.95 3.48
N LEU A 90 -4.08 14.93 3.52
CA LEU A 90 -4.82 13.68 3.72
C LEU A 90 -4.70 12.76 2.51
N HIS A 91 -4.81 13.30 1.30
CA HIS A 91 -4.65 12.53 0.06
C HIS A 91 -3.28 11.84 -0.01
N ASN A 92 -2.21 12.58 0.26
CA ASN A 92 -0.84 12.06 0.25
C ASN A 92 -0.62 11.02 1.38
N ALA A 93 -1.19 11.26 2.58
CA ALA A 93 -1.13 10.28 3.66
C ALA A 93 -1.82 8.95 3.29
N LEU A 94 -2.98 9.01 2.63
CA LEU A 94 -3.71 7.81 2.16
C LEU A 94 -2.94 7.06 1.06
N ILE A 95 -2.31 7.77 0.13
CA ILE A 95 -1.44 7.15 -0.89
C ILE A 95 -0.25 6.47 -0.22
N ALA A 96 0.46 7.16 0.68
CA ALA A 96 1.64 6.64 1.33
C ALA A 96 1.35 5.34 2.13
N VAL A 97 0.23 5.27 2.86
CA VAL A 97 -0.12 4.04 3.59
C VAL A 97 -0.54 2.91 2.66
N ARG A 98 -1.14 3.20 1.51
CA ARG A 98 -1.48 2.21 0.49
C ARG A 98 -0.24 1.62 -0.18
N GLU A 99 0.76 2.45 -0.47
CA GLU A 99 2.03 2.01 -1.06
C GLU A 99 2.81 1.12 -0.09
N ILE A 100 2.82 1.47 1.20
CA ILE A 100 3.42 0.64 2.25
C ILE A 100 2.78 -0.75 2.25
N ASP A 101 1.44 -0.84 2.16
CA ASP A 101 0.73 -2.12 2.11
C ASP A 101 1.03 -2.92 0.87
N ALA A 102 1.08 -2.26 -0.28
CA ALA A 102 1.41 -2.93 -1.54
C ALA A 102 2.82 -3.53 -1.47
N ASN A 103 3.78 -2.78 -0.93
CA ASN A 103 5.16 -3.24 -0.74
C ASN A 103 5.22 -4.41 0.26
N GLN A 104 4.59 -4.29 1.43
CA GLN A 104 4.56 -5.36 2.43
C GLN A 104 3.89 -6.65 1.92
N ARG A 105 2.79 -6.53 1.16
CA ARG A 105 2.14 -7.70 0.53
C ARG A 105 3.08 -8.36 -0.48
N THR A 106 3.79 -7.57 -1.25
CA THR A 106 4.71 -8.08 -2.27
C THR A 106 5.93 -8.74 -1.61
N GLU A 107 6.44 -8.18 -0.52
CA GLU A 107 7.50 -8.80 0.29
C GLU A 107 7.03 -10.14 0.85
N LYS A 108 5.91 -10.18 1.56
CA LYS A 108 5.33 -11.40 2.14
C LYS A 108 4.98 -12.48 1.10
N LYS A 109 4.68 -12.10 -0.13
CA LYS A 109 4.42 -13.02 -1.23
C LYS A 109 5.57 -14.00 -1.44
N PHE A 110 6.80 -13.55 -1.28
CA PHE A 110 8.00 -14.35 -1.52
C PHE A 110 8.61 -14.97 -0.25
N ASP A 111 8.02 -14.74 0.93
CA ASP A 111 8.48 -15.37 2.19
C ASP A 111 8.54 -16.91 2.09
N PRO A 112 7.55 -17.64 1.49
CA PRO A 112 7.64 -19.09 1.34
C PRO A 112 8.84 -19.52 0.48
N LEU A 113 9.15 -18.75 -0.57
CA LEU A 113 10.33 -19.03 -1.40
C LEU A 113 11.62 -18.79 -0.62
N LYS A 114 11.68 -17.70 0.16
CA LYS A 114 12.83 -17.40 1.02
C LYS A 114 13.07 -18.53 2.01
N GLU A 115 12.03 -18.98 2.68
CA GLU A 115 12.10 -20.09 3.64
C GLU A 115 12.53 -21.40 2.98
N PHE A 116 12.00 -21.73 1.81
CA PHE A 116 12.42 -22.87 1.01
C PHE A 116 13.91 -22.83 0.68
N LEU A 117 14.42 -21.70 0.20
CA LEU A 117 15.81 -21.52 -0.18
C LEU A 117 16.76 -21.58 1.03
N VAL A 118 16.41 -20.90 2.13
CA VAL A 118 17.22 -20.90 3.36
C VAL A 118 17.36 -22.30 3.93
N ASN A 119 16.29 -23.11 3.89
CA ASN A 119 16.30 -24.50 4.39
C ASN A 119 16.93 -25.49 3.42
N SER A 120 17.21 -25.10 2.17
CA SER A 120 17.87 -25.98 1.20
C SER A 120 19.36 -26.13 1.50
N THR A 121 19.84 -27.38 1.37
CA THR A 121 21.27 -27.72 1.49
C THR A 121 21.99 -27.74 0.14
N GLU A 122 21.29 -27.56 -0.94
CA GLU A 122 21.86 -27.62 -2.29
C GLU A 122 22.71 -26.40 -2.61
N ALA A 123 23.93 -26.63 -3.11
CA ALA A 123 24.83 -25.56 -3.52
C ALA A 123 24.42 -24.92 -4.85
N GLU A 124 23.80 -25.71 -5.73
CA GLU A 124 23.28 -25.27 -7.03
C GLU A 124 21.92 -25.92 -7.26
N MET A 125 20.94 -25.17 -7.74
CA MET A 125 19.60 -25.68 -8.08
C MET A 125 19.00 -24.97 -9.27
N THR A 126 18.14 -25.68 -9.99
CA THR A 126 17.32 -25.09 -11.05
C THR A 126 15.85 -25.16 -10.63
N LEU A 127 15.19 -24.01 -10.58
CA LEU A 127 13.76 -23.92 -10.31
C LEU A 127 13.03 -23.50 -11.58
N SER A 128 12.01 -24.25 -11.99
CA SER A 128 11.08 -23.76 -13.01
C SER A 128 10.22 -22.62 -12.43
N PHE A 129 9.74 -21.72 -13.28
CA PHE A 129 8.83 -20.66 -12.86
C PHE A 129 7.58 -21.22 -12.19
N ARG A 130 7.09 -22.37 -12.66
CA ARG A 130 5.97 -23.08 -12.05
C ARG A 130 6.28 -23.58 -10.65
N GLN A 131 7.46 -24.12 -10.39
CA GLN A 131 7.87 -24.53 -9.04
C GLN A 131 7.93 -23.32 -8.09
N ILE A 132 8.41 -22.18 -8.59
CA ILE A 132 8.37 -20.94 -7.80
C ILE A 132 6.92 -20.54 -7.50
N GLU A 133 6.02 -20.58 -8.50
CA GLU A 133 4.60 -20.30 -8.32
C GLU A 133 3.93 -21.26 -7.32
N ASP A 134 4.25 -22.54 -7.40
CA ASP A 134 3.74 -23.56 -6.49
C ASP A 134 4.21 -23.30 -5.03
N ILE A 135 5.48 -22.87 -4.86
CA ILE A 135 6.04 -22.54 -3.55
C ILE A 135 5.39 -21.28 -2.96
N ILE A 136 5.21 -20.23 -3.76
CA ILE A 136 4.61 -18.97 -3.28
C ILE A 136 3.08 -18.99 -3.24
N GLY A 137 2.45 -20.00 -3.81
CA GLY A 137 0.98 -20.12 -3.89
C GLY A 137 0.30 -19.16 -4.84
N GLU A 138 1.05 -18.43 -5.67
CA GLU A 138 0.54 -17.41 -6.59
C GLU A 138 1.32 -17.41 -7.92
N THR A 139 0.69 -16.87 -8.98
CA THR A 139 1.37 -16.72 -10.28
C THR A 139 2.40 -15.59 -10.26
N LEU A 140 3.48 -15.78 -11.02
CA LEU A 140 4.46 -14.74 -11.29
C LEU A 140 3.86 -13.66 -12.19
N CYS A 141 4.38 -12.45 -12.09
CA CYS A 141 3.96 -11.35 -12.97
C CYS A 141 4.43 -11.59 -14.43
N LYS A 142 3.75 -10.96 -15.38
CA LYS A 142 4.09 -11.08 -16.82
C LYS A 142 5.53 -10.68 -17.11
N SER A 143 6.11 -9.76 -16.36
CA SER A 143 7.49 -9.33 -16.55
C SER A 143 8.51 -10.43 -16.24
N ALA A 144 8.23 -11.31 -15.29
CA ALA A 144 9.08 -12.46 -14.98
C ALA A 144 9.20 -13.45 -16.16
N TYR A 145 8.13 -13.57 -16.95
CA TYR A 145 8.09 -14.45 -18.12
C TYR A 145 8.69 -13.84 -19.39
N ASN A 146 8.70 -12.50 -19.48
CA ASN A 146 8.99 -11.84 -20.74
C ASN A 146 10.33 -11.10 -20.78
N TYR A 147 10.93 -10.79 -19.63
CA TYR A 147 12.09 -9.91 -19.57
C TYR A 147 13.17 -10.45 -18.63
N ASN A 148 14.37 -10.70 -19.16
CA ASN A 148 15.53 -11.04 -18.33
C ASN A 148 15.87 -9.95 -17.32
N ALA A 149 15.62 -8.68 -17.66
CA ALA A 149 15.84 -7.55 -16.77
C ALA A 149 15.03 -7.63 -15.45
N TYR A 150 13.89 -8.34 -15.44
CA TYR A 150 13.13 -8.58 -14.23
C TYR A 150 13.90 -9.36 -13.16
N TRP A 151 14.76 -10.28 -13.59
CA TRP A 151 15.54 -11.17 -12.74
C TRP A 151 16.84 -10.53 -12.23
N ASN A 152 17.18 -9.33 -12.72
CA ASN A 152 18.31 -8.58 -12.20
C ASN A 152 17.98 -7.96 -10.85
N PRO A 153 18.88 -8.05 -9.86
CA PRO A 153 18.67 -7.41 -8.57
C PRO A 153 18.53 -5.90 -8.74
N SER A 154 17.38 -5.37 -8.43
CA SER A 154 17.11 -3.93 -8.41
C SER A 154 16.18 -3.62 -7.25
N ALA A 155 16.18 -2.38 -6.78
CA ALA A 155 15.31 -1.94 -5.69
C ALA A 155 13.79 -2.11 -5.99
N THR A 156 13.43 -2.34 -7.26
CA THR A 156 12.04 -2.48 -7.70
C THR A 156 11.59 -3.93 -7.93
N HIS A 157 12.52 -4.90 -7.91
CA HIS A 157 12.21 -6.31 -8.18
C HIS A 157 12.45 -7.16 -6.93
N ILE A 158 11.38 -7.41 -6.18
CA ILE A 158 11.44 -8.09 -4.88
C ILE A 158 11.86 -9.56 -5.02
N LEU A 159 11.38 -10.30 -6.03
CA LEU A 159 11.73 -11.71 -6.21
C LEU A 159 13.25 -11.97 -6.32
N PRO A 160 14.00 -11.29 -7.21
CA PRO A 160 15.46 -11.44 -7.25
C PRO A 160 16.13 -11.05 -5.92
N HIS A 161 15.61 -10.01 -5.25
CA HIS A 161 16.11 -9.58 -3.94
C HIS A 161 15.93 -10.67 -2.87
N THR A 162 14.75 -11.30 -2.83
CA THR A 162 14.43 -12.41 -1.93
C THR A 162 15.38 -13.59 -2.12
N ILE A 163 15.73 -13.93 -3.37
CA ILE A 163 16.67 -15.00 -3.68
C ILE A 163 18.06 -14.68 -3.11
N ILE A 164 18.52 -13.44 -3.30
CA ILE A 164 19.82 -12.99 -2.77
C ILE A 164 19.84 -12.98 -1.24
N GLU A 165 18.79 -12.48 -0.61
CA GLU A 165 18.65 -12.48 0.85
C GLU A 165 18.59 -13.90 1.44
N ALA A 166 18.11 -14.87 0.67
CA ALA A 166 18.14 -16.29 1.04
C ALA A 166 19.54 -16.94 0.87
N GLY A 167 20.55 -16.18 0.43
CA GLY A 167 21.92 -16.64 0.29
C GLY A 167 22.22 -17.28 -1.06
N TYR A 168 21.43 -17.02 -2.08
CA TYR A 168 21.65 -17.52 -3.44
C TYR A 168 21.91 -16.37 -4.43
N GLU A 169 22.69 -16.62 -5.46
CA GLU A 169 22.80 -15.77 -6.66
C GLU A 169 22.05 -16.38 -7.83
N ILE A 170 21.53 -15.54 -8.70
CA ILE A 170 20.92 -15.96 -9.97
C ILE A 170 22.04 -16.08 -11.01
N VAL A 171 22.33 -17.29 -11.45
CA VAL A 171 23.41 -17.57 -12.42
C VAL A 171 22.90 -17.43 -13.84
N ASN A 172 21.70 -17.95 -14.10
CA ASN A 172 21.12 -17.96 -15.45
C ASN A 172 19.58 -17.91 -15.37
N VAL A 173 18.97 -17.34 -16.40
CA VAL A 173 17.52 -17.33 -16.58
C VAL A 173 17.17 -17.76 -17.99
N ASP A 174 16.49 -18.88 -18.10
CA ASP A 174 15.95 -19.37 -19.36
C ASP A 174 14.46 -19.02 -19.48
N LEU A 175 14.16 -17.94 -20.21
CA LEU A 175 12.78 -17.51 -20.45
C LEU A 175 11.99 -18.46 -21.35
N ILE A 176 12.69 -19.22 -22.24
CA ILE A 176 12.05 -20.19 -23.14
C ILE A 176 11.71 -21.45 -22.37
N GLY A 177 12.68 -22.00 -21.63
CA GLY A 177 12.51 -23.16 -20.74
C GLY A 177 11.78 -22.81 -19.46
N LYS A 178 11.54 -21.50 -19.16
CA LYS A 178 10.85 -21.00 -17.97
C LYS A 178 11.49 -21.51 -16.69
N SER A 179 12.80 -21.29 -16.56
CA SER A 179 13.56 -21.72 -15.39
C SER A 179 14.63 -20.70 -15.00
N VAL A 180 15.07 -20.79 -13.75
CA VAL A 180 16.16 -20.00 -13.20
C VAL A 180 17.15 -20.93 -12.52
N GLU A 181 18.42 -20.71 -12.77
CA GLU A 181 19.55 -21.41 -12.13
C GLU A 181 20.09 -20.57 -10.99
N LEU A 182 20.13 -21.17 -9.83
CA LEU A 182 20.54 -20.54 -8.57
C LEU A 182 21.79 -21.23 -8.02
N LYS A 183 22.69 -20.44 -7.47
CA LYS A 183 23.91 -20.91 -6.80
C LYS A 183 24.03 -20.28 -5.42
N LYS A 184 24.32 -21.12 -4.41
CA LYS A 184 24.48 -20.67 -3.04
C LYS A 184 25.76 -19.86 -2.88
N ASN A 185 25.66 -18.70 -2.26
CA ASN A 185 26.81 -17.87 -1.91
C ASN A 185 27.67 -18.59 -0.85
N LYS A 186 29.00 -18.48 -0.97
CA LYS A 186 29.93 -19.07 -0.02
C LYS A 186 29.94 -18.31 1.30
#